data_fbb87df662ace7f84398536c04a2796d
#
_entry.id   fbb87df662ace7f84398536c04a2796d
#
_cell.length_a   1.000
_cell.length_b   1.000
_cell.length_c   1.000
_cell.angle_alpha   90.00
_cell.angle_beta   90.00
_cell.angle_gamma   90.00
#
_symmetry.space_group_name_H-M   'P 1'
#
loop_
_entity.id
_entity.type
_entity.pdbx_description
1 polymer ?
#
loop_
_entity_poly.entity_id
_entity_poly.type
_entity_poly.pdbx_seq_one_letter_code
_entity_poly.pdbx_strand_id
1 'polypeptide(L)'
;TDLSARVRLRRDAQNLIFNAEISDNDHSVPHRNESIWKNDSIQIAIADDRGRLTEFTVSGQTGAPAVAWRHIAPDESRTGRFRIPLTVNRSGGVTRYRFSVPFSELGISPAKGTRFRLAFLVNDNDAGKRLRIMEYFKGIEGTKNPELFGWCILD
;
A
#
# COMPACT_ATOMS: atom_id res chain seq x y z
N THR A 1 0.26 -19.51 -12.31
CA THR A 1 0.59 -18.31 -11.51
C THR A 1 -0.30 -18.33 -10.30
N ASP A 2 0.30 -18.45 -9.14
CA ASP A 2 -0.36 -18.54 -7.84
C ASP A 2 -0.70 -17.15 -7.26
N LEU A 3 0.02 -16.09 -7.67
CA LEU A 3 -0.19 -14.72 -7.23
C LEU A 3 -1.01 -13.90 -8.23
N SER A 4 -2.09 -13.30 -7.77
CA SER A 4 -2.85 -12.31 -8.52
C SER A 4 -3.43 -11.24 -7.60
N ALA A 5 -3.66 -10.04 -8.12
CA ALA A 5 -4.16 -8.92 -7.34
C ALA A 5 -5.27 -8.15 -8.07
N ARG A 6 -6.26 -7.70 -7.31
CA ARG A 6 -7.27 -6.74 -7.74
C ARG A 6 -7.35 -5.62 -6.72
N VAL A 7 -7.11 -4.40 -7.16
CA VAL A 7 -7.19 -3.21 -6.29
C VAL A 7 -8.25 -2.27 -6.83
N ARG A 8 -9.09 -1.77 -5.93
CA ARG A 8 -10.09 -0.74 -6.21
C ARG A 8 -9.82 0.46 -5.32
N LEU A 9 -9.77 1.63 -5.95
CA LEU A 9 -9.68 2.90 -5.26
C LEU A 9 -11.05 3.59 -5.28
N ARG A 10 -11.37 4.21 -4.16
CA ARG A 10 -12.51 5.10 -3.98
C ARG A 10 -12.08 6.28 -3.14
N ARG A 11 -12.92 7.28 -3.05
CA ARG A 11 -12.72 8.39 -2.13
C ARG A 11 -14.02 8.74 -1.41
N ASP A 12 -13.86 9.38 -0.26
CA ASP A 12 -14.88 10.22 0.36
C ASP A 12 -14.37 11.68 0.45
N ALA A 13 -15.00 12.52 1.26
CA ALA A 13 -14.60 13.92 1.40
C ALA A 13 -13.21 14.10 2.02
N GLN A 14 -12.70 13.12 2.77
CA GLN A 14 -11.49 13.24 3.58
C GLN A 14 -10.43 12.19 3.27
N ASN A 15 -10.81 11.06 2.68
CA ASN A 15 -9.95 9.89 2.58
C ASN A 15 -9.86 9.32 1.17
N LEU A 16 -8.72 8.77 0.84
CA LEU A 16 -8.54 7.82 -0.24
C LEU A 16 -8.73 6.40 0.35
N ILE A 17 -9.61 5.60 -0.26
CA ILE A 17 -10.05 4.30 0.26
C ILE A 17 -9.57 3.21 -0.68
N PHE A 18 -8.88 2.23 -0.11
CA PHE A 18 -8.33 1.07 -0.81
C PHE A 18 -9.07 -0.19 -0.43
N ASN A 19 -9.44 -0.99 -1.44
CA ASN A 19 -9.92 -2.35 -1.28
C ASN A 19 -9.08 -3.23 -2.20
N ALA A 20 -8.30 -4.13 -1.63
CA ALA A 20 -7.46 -5.04 -2.39
C ALA A 20 -7.79 -6.49 -2.07
N GLU A 21 -7.82 -7.31 -3.11
CA GLU A 21 -7.96 -8.77 -3.04
C GLU A 21 -6.70 -9.37 -3.66
N ILE A 22 -5.97 -10.15 -2.88
CA ILE A 22 -4.75 -10.83 -3.28
C ILE A 22 -5.02 -12.34 -3.22
N SER A 23 -4.95 -13.00 -4.36
CA SER A 23 -4.99 -14.47 -4.42
C SER A 23 -3.59 -15.01 -4.41
N ASP A 24 -3.34 -15.94 -3.51
CA ASP A 24 -2.05 -16.53 -3.26
C ASP A 24 -2.25 -17.89 -2.55
N ASN A 25 -1.34 -18.85 -2.78
CA ASN A 25 -1.40 -20.19 -2.19
C ASN A 25 -0.95 -20.23 -0.73
N ASP A 26 0.00 -19.39 -0.33
CA ASP A 26 0.48 -19.26 1.04
C ASP A 26 0.20 -17.85 1.59
N HIS A 27 0.39 -17.63 2.88
CA HIS A 27 0.28 -16.30 3.49
C HIS A 27 1.15 -16.22 4.73
N SER A 28 2.23 -15.50 4.62
CA SER A 28 3.28 -15.45 5.62
C SER A 28 3.59 -14.01 6.05
N VAL A 29 3.45 -13.71 7.35
CA VAL A 29 3.63 -12.37 7.92
C VAL A 29 4.55 -12.37 9.15
N PRO A 30 5.76 -12.94 9.06
CA PRO A 30 6.65 -13.09 10.21
C PRO A 30 7.34 -11.80 10.64
N HIS A 31 7.48 -10.83 9.74
CA HIS A 31 8.25 -9.62 9.98
C HIS A 31 7.43 -8.52 10.68
N ARG A 32 8.11 -7.62 11.38
CA ARG A 32 7.55 -6.53 12.18
C ARG A 32 8.17 -5.17 11.80
N ASN A 33 7.52 -4.10 12.24
CA ASN A 33 8.00 -2.71 12.11
C ASN A 33 8.36 -2.36 10.66
N GLU A 34 9.49 -1.74 10.42
CA GLU A 34 9.97 -1.35 9.10
C GLU A 34 10.14 -2.52 8.12
N SER A 35 10.25 -3.74 8.63
CA SER A 35 10.47 -4.94 7.81
C SER A 35 9.17 -5.60 7.29
N ILE A 36 7.99 -5.05 7.58
CA ILE A 36 6.72 -5.65 7.14
C ILE A 36 6.54 -5.71 5.62
N TRP A 37 7.33 -4.97 4.85
CA TRP A 37 7.37 -5.10 3.39
C TRP A 37 7.92 -6.45 2.91
N LYS A 38 8.60 -7.20 3.78
CA LYS A 38 9.07 -8.56 3.50
C LYS A 38 8.00 -9.63 3.70
N ASN A 39 6.86 -9.27 4.31
CA ASN A 39 5.69 -10.14 4.47
C ASN A 39 4.89 -10.23 3.17
N ASP A 40 3.87 -11.09 3.15
CA ASP A 40 2.71 -10.87 2.32
C ASP A 40 2.10 -9.54 2.69
N SER A 41 2.20 -8.61 1.78
CA SER A 41 1.89 -7.20 2.07
C SER A 41 1.64 -6.41 0.80
N ILE A 42 1.08 -5.22 0.97
CA ILE A 42 0.95 -4.26 -0.11
C ILE A 42 1.76 -3.02 0.25
N GLN A 43 2.69 -2.61 -0.62
CA GLN A 43 3.33 -1.30 -0.58
C GLN A 43 2.58 -0.34 -1.49
N ILE A 44 2.31 0.85 -0.99
CA ILE A 44 1.65 1.93 -1.70
C ILE A 44 2.57 3.13 -1.70
N ALA A 45 2.75 3.73 -2.87
CA ALA A 45 3.50 4.96 -3.03
C ALA A 45 2.63 6.00 -3.75
N ILE A 46 2.53 7.18 -3.17
CA ILE A 46 1.77 8.30 -3.69
C ILE A 46 2.68 9.51 -3.74
N ALA A 47 2.70 10.19 -4.88
CA ALA A 47 3.40 11.45 -5.03
C ALA A 47 2.41 12.55 -5.45
N ASP A 48 2.54 13.73 -4.84
CA ASP A 48 1.79 14.90 -5.25
C ASP A 48 2.30 15.46 -6.60
N ASP A 49 1.72 16.54 -7.08
CA ASP A 49 2.07 17.20 -8.33
C ASP A 49 3.49 17.80 -8.33
N ARG A 50 4.10 17.97 -7.14
CA ARG A 50 5.48 18.43 -6.94
C ARG A 50 6.48 17.28 -6.77
N GLY A 51 6.01 16.03 -6.85
CA GLY A 51 6.84 14.84 -6.67
C GLY A 51 7.17 14.52 -5.21
N ARG A 52 6.50 15.15 -4.22
CA ARG A 52 6.69 14.80 -2.81
C ARG A 52 6.06 13.44 -2.54
N LEU A 53 6.86 12.52 -2.06
CA LEU A 53 6.54 11.11 -1.95
C LEU A 53 6.07 10.73 -0.54
N THR A 54 5.00 9.96 -0.49
CA THR A 54 4.59 9.18 0.67
C THR A 54 4.59 7.71 0.28
N GLU A 55 5.30 6.87 1.03
CA GLU A 55 5.31 5.42 0.83
C GLU A 55 5.04 4.71 2.15
N PHE A 56 4.13 3.74 2.11
CA PHE A 56 3.80 2.90 3.27
C PHE A 56 3.47 1.47 2.85
N THR A 57 3.63 0.55 3.79
CA THR A 57 3.25 -0.86 3.62
C THR A 57 2.11 -1.19 4.57
N VAL A 58 1.17 -1.99 4.11
CA VAL A 58 0.13 -2.62 4.93
C VAL A 58 0.32 -4.13 4.93
N SER A 59 0.22 -4.75 6.11
CA SER A 59 0.35 -6.20 6.28
C SER A 59 -0.52 -6.67 7.44
N GLY A 60 -0.92 -7.93 7.42
CA GLY A 60 -1.71 -8.52 8.49
C GLY A 60 -2.24 -9.91 8.15
N GLN A 61 -2.85 -10.53 9.14
CA GLN A 61 -3.48 -11.85 9.02
C GLN A 61 -4.83 -11.86 9.73
N THR A 62 -5.68 -12.79 9.38
CA THR A 62 -6.97 -12.97 10.05
C THR A 62 -6.78 -13.25 11.53
N GLY A 63 -7.56 -12.58 12.38
CA GLY A 63 -7.54 -12.78 13.83
C GLY A 63 -6.42 -12.07 14.58
N ALA A 64 -5.60 -11.27 13.89
CA ALA A 64 -4.58 -10.44 14.52
C ALA A 64 -4.71 -8.98 14.05
N PRO A 65 -4.24 -8.00 14.84
CA PRO A 65 -4.22 -6.61 14.41
C PRO A 65 -3.36 -6.45 13.15
N ALA A 66 -3.97 -5.89 12.12
CA ALA A 66 -3.24 -5.47 10.93
C ALA A 66 -2.36 -4.25 11.23
N VAL A 67 -1.28 -4.10 10.49
CA VAL A 67 -0.30 -3.04 10.72
C VAL A 67 0.00 -2.29 9.43
N ALA A 68 0.25 -1.00 9.56
CA ALA A 68 0.81 -0.18 8.51
C ALA A 68 2.10 0.50 9.00
N TRP A 69 3.07 0.62 8.12
CA TRP A 69 4.35 1.28 8.37
C TRP A 69 4.66 2.27 7.26
N ARG A 70 4.91 3.51 7.62
CA ARG A 70 5.29 4.57 6.67
C ARG A 70 6.81 4.60 6.55
N HIS A 71 7.30 4.30 5.35
CA HIS A 71 8.73 4.26 5.04
C HIS A 71 9.25 5.63 4.61
N ILE A 72 8.42 6.36 3.85
CA ILE A 72 8.76 7.68 3.32
C ILE A 72 7.59 8.62 3.57
N ALA A 73 7.89 9.83 4.01
CA ALA A 73 6.95 10.93 4.13
C ALA A 73 7.65 12.24 3.72
N PRO A 74 6.92 13.25 3.21
CA PRO A 74 7.49 14.57 2.95
C PRO A 74 8.11 15.21 4.17
N ASP A 75 7.58 14.91 5.35
CA ASP A 75 8.15 15.21 6.66
C ASP A 75 8.67 13.88 7.24
N GLU A 76 9.99 13.72 7.31
CA GLU A 76 10.65 12.49 7.79
C GLU A 76 10.26 12.12 9.23
N SER A 77 9.90 13.11 10.08
CA SER A 77 9.44 12.84 11.45
C SER A 77 8.16 12.02 11.49
N ARG A 78 7.44 11.91 10.38
CA ARG A 78 6.20 11.15 10.22
C ARG A 78 6.41 9.72 9.72
N THR A 79 7.65 9.26 9.56
CA THR A 79 7.97 7.86 9.27
C THR A 79 7.73 6.97 10.48
N GLY A 80 7.58 5.67 10.26
CA GLY A 80 7.32 4.71 11.33
C GLY A 80 5.91 4.14 11.31
N ARG A 81 5.40 3.74 12.47
CA ARG A 81 4.06 3.15 12.58
C ARG A 81 2.99 4.12 12.08
N PHE A 82 2.26 3.67 11.06
CA PHE A 82 1.22 4.46 10.42
C PHE A 82 -0.16 4.04 10.93
N ARG A 83 -0.82 4.90 11.68
CA ARG A 83 -2.11 4.62 12.29
C ARG A 83 -3.24 5.05 11.36
N ILE A 84 -3.80 4.10 10.63
CA ILE A 84 -4.94 4.25 9.73
C ILE A 84 -5.98 3.15 10.01
N PRO A 85 -7.25 3.38 9.69
CA PRO A 85 -8.25 2.32 9.64
C PRO A 85 -7.81 1.24 8.65
N LEU A 86 -7.56 0.03 9.14
CA LEU A 86 -7.03 -1.09 8.36
C LEU A 86 -7.58 -2.41 8.87
N THR A 87 -8.14 -3.21 7.97
CA THR A 87 -8.53 -4.59 8.23
C THR A 87 -7.93 -5.52 7.18
N VAL A 88 -7.52 -6.70 7.63
CA VAL A 88 -7.01 -7.77 6.77
C VAL A 88 -7.72 -9.08 7.13
N ASN A 89 -8.32 -9.71 6.14
CA ASN A 89 -9.01 -10.98 6.29
C ASN A 89 -8.63 -11.93 5.17
N ARG A 90 -8.34 -13.19 5.50
CA ARG A 90 -8.03 -14.23 4.53
C ARG A 90 -9.08 -15.34 4.59
N SER A 91 -9.55 -15.75 3.43
CA SER A 91 -10.45 -16.89 3.26
C SER A 91 -10.31 -17.48 1.87
N GLY A 92 -10.24 -18.81 1.76
CA GLY A 92 -10.19 -19.52 0.48
C GLY A 92 -9.01 -19.13 -0.42
N GLY A 93 -7.82 -18.91 0.15
CA GLY A 93 -6.63 -18.50 -0.63
C GLY A 93 -6.63 -17.02 -1.05
N VAL A 94 -7.60 -16.23 -0.61
CA VAL A 94 -7.70 -14.80 -0.93
C VAL A 94 -7.55 -13.95 0.32
N THR A 95 -6.56 -13.07 0.33
CA THR A 95 -6.37 -12.06 1.38
C THR A 95 -7.00 -10.75 0.94
N ARG A 96 -7.91 -10.22 1.77
CA ARG A 96 -8.62 -8.96 1.54
C ARG A 96 -8.09 -7.90 2.48
N TYR A 97 -7.55 -6.84 1.89
CA TYR A 97 -7.13 -5.63 2.58
C TYR A 97 -8.17 -4.55 2.38
N ARG A 98 -8.56 -3.88 3.46
CA ARG A 98 -9.42 -2.70 3.40
C ARG A 98 -8.86 -1.63 4.31
N PHE A 99 -8.50 -0.48 3.75
CA PHE A 99 -7.94 0.63 4.51
C PHE A 99 -8.29 1.98 3.89
N SER A 100 -8.22 3.01 4.72
CA SER A 100 -8.45 4.39 4.30
C SER A 100 -7.33 5.30 4.79
N VAL A 101 -6.89 6.22 3.94
CA VAL A 101 -5.81 7.15 4.25
C VAL A 101 -6.32 8.57 4.07
N PRO A 102 -6.26 9.41 5.10
CA PRO A 102 -6.63 10.82 4.98
C PRO A 102 -5.79 11.53 3.92
N PHE A 103 -6.43 12.37 3.09
CA PHE A 103 -5.71 13.16 2.09
C PHE A 103 -4.61 14.03 2.71
N SER A 104 -4.83 14.52 3.93
CA SER A 104 -3.83 15.27 4.70
C SER A 104 -2.57 14.45 5.03
N GLU A 105 -2.72 13.13 5.18
CA GLU A 105 -1.58 12.22 5.40
C GLU A 105 -0.79 11.93 4.12
N LEU A 106 -1.45 12.11 2.97
CA LEU A 106 -0.86 11.90 1.65
C LEU A 106 -0.29 13.19 1.03
N GLY A 107 -0.58 14.34 1.64
CA GLY A 107 -0.15 15.65 1.12
C GLY A 107 -0.85 16.06 -0.17
N ILE A 108 -2.03 15.51 -0.46
CA ILE A 108 -2.82 15.84 -1.65
C ILE A 108 -4.15 16.49 -1.26
N SER A 109 -4.64 17.41 -2.11
CA SER A 109 -5.93 18.07 -1.90
C SER A 109 -7.09 17.09 -2.15
N PRO A 110 -8.18 17.14 -1.34
CA PRO A 110 -9.38 16.35 -1.60
C PRO A 110 -10.26 16.92 -2.73
N ALA A 111 -9.90 18.06 -3.32
CA ALA A 111 -10.72 18.72 -4.33
C ALA A 111 -10.83 17.89 -5.62
N LYS A 112 -12.01 17.95 -6.25
CA LYS A 112 -12.22 17.39 -7.59
C LYS A 112 -11.20 17.97 -8.58
N GLY A 113 -10.66 17.11 -9.44
CA GLY A 113 -9.64 17.49 -10.43
C GLY A 113 -8.21 17.46 -9.88
N THR A 114 -8.02 17.21 -8.57
CA THR A 114 -6.67 17.05 -8.00
C THR A 114 -5.95 15.89 -8.69
N ARG A 115 -4.75 16.16 -9.16
CA ARG A 115 -3.86 15.18 -9.80
C ARG A 115 -2.80 14.71 -8.82
N PHE A 116 -2.53 13.43 -8.85
CA PHE A 116 -1.43 12.81 -8.08
C PHE A 116 -0.91 11.58 -8.83
N ARG A 117 0.22 11.07 -8.42
CA ARG A 117 0.79 9.84 -8.97
C ARG A 117 0.67 8.71 -7.96
N LEU A 118 0.38 7.51 -8.44
CA LEU A 118 0.20 6.31 -7.63
C LEU A 118 0.97 5.15 -8.22
N ALA A 119 1.61 4.38 -7.36
CA ALA A 119 2.04 3.02 -7.65
C ALA A 119 1.73 2.12 -6.44
N PHE A 120 1.52 0.85 -6.69
CA PHE A 120 1.48 -0.14 -5.63
C PHE A 120 2.18 -1.43 -6.05
N LEU A 121 2.66 -2.15 -5.05
CA LEU A 121 3.41 -3.37 -5.21
C LEU A 121 2.87 -4.39 -4.20
N VAL A 122 2.58 -5.59 -4.67
CA VAL A 122 2.26 -6.74 -3.82
C VAL A 122 3.54 -7.53 -3.59
N ASN A 123 3.89 -7.72 -2.33
CA ASN A 123 4.98 -8.60 -1.93
C ASN A 123 4.42 -9.99 -1.63
N ASP A 124 5.08 -10.99 -2.13
CA ASP A 124 4.80 -12.41 -1.95
C ASP A 124 5.89 -13.03 -1.06
N ASN A 125 5.49 -13.59 0.07
CA ASN A 125 6.39 -14.22 1.03
C ASN A 125 6.00 -15.68 1.27
N ASP A 126 6.76 -16.58 0.70
CA ASP A 126 6.64 -18.00 0.97
C ASP A 126 7.68 -18.47 2.00
N ALA A 127 7.24 -19.19 3.00
CA ALA A 127 8.09 -19.80 4.03
C ALA A 127 9.03 -18.80 4.74
N GLY A 128 8.56 -17.56 4.95
CA GLY A 128 9.31 -16.53 5.66
C GLY A 128 10.32 -15.75 4.80
N LYS A 129 10.30 -15.94 3.49
CA LYS A 129 11.16 -15.22 2.54
C LYS A 129 10.31 -14.51 1.49
N ARG A 130 10.60 -13.24 1.24
CA ARG A 130 10.03 -12.51 0.10
C ARG A 130 10.58 -13.11 -1.19
N LEU A 131 9.75 -13.80 -1.95
CA LEU A 131 10.14 -14.50 -3.16
C LEU A 131 9.85 -13.71 -4.42
N ARG A 132 8.73 -13.01 -4.49
CA ARG A 132 8.24 -12.31 -5.67
C ARG A 132 7.64 -10.98 -5.34
N ILE A 133 7.48 -10.18 -6.39
CA ILE A 133 6.72 -8.93 -6.35
C ILE A 133 5.82 -8.86 -7.58
N MET A 134 4.67 -8.24 -7.40
CA MET A 134 3.79 -7.83 -8.49
C MET A 134 3.60 -6.32 -8.39
N GLU A 135 4.06 -5.59 -9.41
CA GLU A 135 3.95 -4.13 -9.45
C GLU A 135 2.79 -3.69 -10.36
N TYR A 136 2.03 -2.71 -9.88
CA TYR A 136 1.16 -1.90 -10.71
C TYR A 136 1.77 -0.50 -10.78
N PHE A 137 2.28 -0.14 -11.94
CA PHE A 137 3.29 0.87 -12.20
C PHE A 137 4.61 0.60 -11.48
N LYS A 138 5.69 0.96 -12.15
CA LYS A 138 7.04 0.82 -11.62
C LYS A 138 7.41 1.97 -10.72
N GLY A 139 8.57 1.86 -10.05
CA GLY A 139 9.19 2.95 -9.30
C GLY A 139 9.13 2.80 -7.78
N ILE A 140 8.46 1.79 -7.23
CA ILE A 140 8.57 1.46 -5.80
C ILE A 140 9.84 0.66 -5.55
N GLU A 141 10.06 -0.39 -6.34
CA GLU A 141 11.28 -1.20 -6.21
C GLU A 141 12.51 -0.41 -6.67
N GLY A 142 13.60 -0.52 -5.92
CA GLY A 142 14.88 0.10 -6.27
C GLY A 142 14.94 1.61 -5.96
N THR A 143 14.84 2.45 -6.98
CA THR A 143 15.20 3.88 -6.88
C THR A 143 14.13 4.78 -6.26
N LYS A 144 12.95 4.29 -5.96
CA LYS A 144 11.81 5.10 -5.47
C LYS A 144 11.54 6.31 -6.38
N ASN A 145 11.27 6.02 -7.66
CA ASN A 145 11.12 7.06 -8.69
C ASN A 145 9.65 7.38 -8.98
N PRO A 146 9.10 8.50 -8.47
CA PRO A 146 7.71 8.89 -8.71
C PRO A 146 7.35 9.17 -10.18
N GLU A 147 8.34 9.42 -11.03
CA GLU A 147 8.07 9.65 -12.47
C GLU A 147 7.57 8.41 -13.19
N LEU A 148 7.83 7.22 -12.63
CA LEU A 148 7.35 5.94 -13.16
C LEU A 148 5.95 5.57 -12.66
N PHE A 149 5.38 6.33 -11.71
CA PHE A 149 4.04 6.08 -11.17
C PHE A 149 2.96 6.50 -12.17
N GLY A 150 1.81 5.86 -12.08
CA GLY A 150 0.64 6.21 -12.88
C GLY A 150 -0.04 7.49 -12.38
N TRP A 151 -0.57 8.28 -13.32
CA TRP A 151 -1.38 9.44 -12.99
C TRP A 151 -2.79 9.06 -12.57
N CYS A 152 -3.26 9.68 -11.49
CA CYS A 152 -4.63 9.63 -11.01
C CYS A 152 -5.22 11.04 -10.94
N ILE A 153 -6.52 11.14 -11.15
CA ILE A 153 -7.29 12.38 -11.02
C ILE A 153 -8.49 12.09 -10.13
N LEU A 154 -8.74 12.92 -9.12
CA LEU A 154 -9.94 12.83 -8.30
C LEU A 154 -11.15 13.34 -9.10
N ASP A 155 -12.20 12.52 -9.19
CA ASP A 155 -13.47 12.82 -9.83
C ASP A 155 -14.53 13.39 -8.87
#